data_19e8e1914ef38273f75f8fa63406d172
#
_entry.id   19e8e1914ef38273f75f8fa63406d172
#
_cell.length_a   1.000
_cell.length_b   1.000
_cell.length_c   1.000
_cell.angle_alpha   90.00
_cell.angle_beta   90.00
_cell.angle_gamma   90.00
#
_symmetry.space_group_name_H-M   'P 1'
#
loop_
_entity.id
_entity.type
_entity.pdbx_description
1 polymer ?
#
loop_
_entity_poly.entity_id
_entity_poly.type
_entity_poly.pdbx_seq_one_letter_code
_entity_poly.pdbx_strand_id
1 'polypeptide(L)'
;MYQIEEKSDREKYILLIPAMLDAHFPLLKYAFYSPDYHPVVLENEENITETGLKFVNHDMCYPSVLITGQMIEAIRKLNVDQARIRLLMPAAGDACRGANYTGVLRRAVAKAGYSQVQVLSLNLKGLEKGEQLKIRPYMVWRALFALFYGDILMLLLHQIRPYELHQNETITVWRKWIDILSEDLKHGRHLTIHAMKKNFMAISEDFFKIEKKDIKKQRIGIVGELYVKYCHLGNWNMIRYLEDQGCESFTNGLSWYAMYYMDSHMMQSGRLESVLYCAGLSIFGKIQKAMIHALQKYGFYSLECFQKLKQEAEPFVSFHFNLGDGWLIGAEIVGCEAHNCNKIVAAQPFGCMPNHCCGRGLYPSLQRKLPQGHIVSVDVDASGSKMNVYNRVQMLIDCK
;
A
#
# COMPACT_ATOMS: atom_id res chain seq x y z
N MET A 1 -17.61 -14.45 -7.24
CA MET A 1 -17.13 -15.70 -7.87
C MET A 1 -15.95 -15.31 -8.76
N TYR A 2 -14.73 -15.76 -8.47
CA TYR A 2 -13.55 -15.41 -9.27
C TYR A 2 -13.66 -16.06 -10.64
N GLN A 3 -13.91 -15.28 -11.69
CA GLN A 3 -14.04 -15.78 -13.05
C GLN A 3 -12.65 -15.89 -13.70
N ILE A 4 -12.34 -17.07 -14.24
CA ILE A 4 -11.18 -17.27 -15.13
C ILE A 4 -11.71 -17.05 -16.54
N GLU A 5 -11.57 -15.82 -17.04
CA GLU A 5 -12.29 -15.34 -18.24
C GLU A 5 -11.72 -15.86 -19.57
N GLU A 6 -10.43 -16.20 -19.63
CA GLU A 6 -9.81 -16.60 -20.88
C GLU A 6 -9.52 -18.10 -20.97
N LYS A 7 -9.82 -18.70 -22.13
CA LYS A 7 -9.53 -20.12 -22.42
C LYS A 7 -8.03 -20.45 -22.24
N SER A 8 -7.16 -19.49 -22.56
CA SER A 8 -5.69 -19.55 -22.38
C SER A 8 -5.24 -19.60 -20.92
N ASP A 9 -6.07 -19.17 -19.99
CA ASP A 9 -5.73 -19.12 -18.55
C ASP A 9 -6.14 -20.39 -17.80
N ARG A 10 -6.90 -21.28 -18.45
CA ARG A 10 -7.38 -22.52 -17.82
C ARG A 10 -6.27 -23.54 -17.51
N GLU A 11 -5.12 -23.44 -18.18
CA GLU A 11 -3.96 -24.30 -17.95
C GLU A 11 -2.95 -23.69 -16.97
N LYS A 12 -3.05 -22.40 -16.66
CA LYS A 12 -2.14 -21.70 -15.76
C LYS A 12 -2.42 -22.00 -14.29
N TYR A 13 -1.42 -21.80 -13.45
CA TYR A 13 -1.61 -21.73 -12.01
C TYR A 13 -2.37 -20.46 -11.65
N ILE A 14 -3.35 -20.58 -10.77
CA ILE A 14 -4.07 -19.42 -10.22
C ILE A 14 -3.23 -18.87 -9.08
N LEU A 15 -2.72 -17.66 -9.25
CA LEU A 15 -1.91 -16.98 -8.26
C LEU A 15 -2.80 -16.04 -7.44
N LEU A 16 -3.19 -16.46 -6.24
CA LEU A 16 -3.97 -15.64 -5.32
C LEU A 16 -3.08 -14.62 -4.62
N ILE A 17 -3.46 -13.37 -4.70
CA ILE A 17 -2.77 -12.23 -4.11
C ILE A 17 -3.69 -11.59 -3.07
N PRO A 18 -3.27 -11.46 -1.80
CA PRO A 18 -4.12 -10.87 -0.77
C PRO A 18 -4.38 -9.39 -1.04
N ALA A 19 -5.52 -8.87 -0.58
CA ALA A 19 -5.75 -7.44 -0.57
C ALA A 19 -4.80 -6.77 0.42
N MET A 20 -3.94 -5.88 -0.07
CA MET A 20 -2.97 -5.14 0.76
C MET A 20 -2.88 -3.66 0.40
N LEU A 21 -3.03 -3.34 -0.86
CA LEU A 21 -2.83 -1.99 -1.41
C LEU A 21 -3.97 -1.70 -2.39
N ASP A 22 -5.07 -1.15 -1.87
CA ASP A 22 -6.34 -1.02 -2.60
C ASP A 22 -6.20 -0.33 -3.97
N ALA A 23 -5.42 0.73 -4.04
CA ALA A 23 -5.24 1.49 -5.27
C ALA A 23 -4.20 0.89 -6.25
N HIS A 24 -3.27 0.07 -5.74
CA HIS A 24 -2.13 -0.42 -6.52
C HIS A 24 -2.34 -1.84 -7.05
N PHE A 25 -2.95 -2.72 -6.26
CA PHE A 25 -3.08 -4.13 -6.62
C PHE A 25 -3.93 -4.41 -7.86
N PRO A 26 -4.95 -3.62 -8.20
CA PRO A 26 -5.63 -3.76 -9.47
C PRO A 26 -4.69 -3.72 -10.69
N LEU A 27 -3.61 -2.93 -10.60
CA LEU A 27 -2.56 -2.82 -11.62
C LEU A 27 -1.37 -3.75 -11.35
N LEU A 28 -0.93 -3.83 -10.09
CA LEU A 28 0.28 -4.56 -9.71
C LEU A 28 0.16 -6.07 -9.96
N LYS A 29 -1.04 -6.64 -9.95
CA LYS A 29 -1.27 -8.05 -10.31
C LYS A 29 -0.70 -8.41 -11.70
N TYR A 30 -0.74 -7.47 -12.65
CA TYR A 30 -0.23 -7.71 -14.00
C TYR A 30 1.30 -7.80 -14.10
N ALA A 31 2.03 -7.40 -13.06
CA ALA A 31 3.45 -7.71 -12.94
C ALA A 31 3.69 -9.22 -12.88
N PHE A 32 2.76 -9.96 -12.28
CA PHE A 32 2.85 -11.42 -12.11
C PHE A 32 2.14 -12.20 -13.23
N TYR A 33 1.40 -11.53 -14.12
CA TYR A 33 0.76 -12.18 -15.25
C TYR A 33 1.82 -12.72 -16.22
N SER A 34 1.80 -14.03 -16.46
CA SER A 34 2.82 -14.73 -17.21
C SER A 34 2.23 -15.97 -17.93
N PRO A 35 3.01 -16.69 -18.75
CA PRO A 35 2.57 -17.97 -19.29
C PRO A 35 2.23 -19.01 -18.20
N ASP A 36 2.86 -18.91 -17.02
CA ASP A 36 2.70 -19.86 -15.94
C ASP A 36 1.61 -19.48 -14.94
N TYR A 37 1.34 -18.18 -14.76
CA TYR A 37 0.48 -17.65 -13.69
C TYR A 37 -0.63 -16.74 -14.19
N HIS A 38 -1.84 -16.99 -13.70
CA HIS A 38 -2.99 -16.08 -13.75
C HIS A 38 -3.20 -15.44 -12.38
N PRO A 39 -2.83 -14.17 -12.17
CA PRO A 39 -2.93 -13.52 -10.87
C PRO A 39 -4.35 -13.01 -10.60
N VAL A 40 -4.84 -13.31 -9.40
CA VAL A 40 -6.14 -12.87 -8.89
C VAL A 40 -5.94 -12.15 -7.56
N VAL A 41 -6.30 -10.86 -7.51
CA VAL A 41 -6.35 -10.12 -6.24
C VAL A 41 -7.65 -10.48 -5.51
N LEU A 42 -7.53 -10.79 -4.24
CA LEU A 42 -8.66 -11.20 -3.42
C LEU A 42 -9.47 -9.97 -2.98
N GLU A 43 -10.80 -10.09 -3.06
CA GLU A 43 -11.77 -9.05 -2.70
C GLU A 43 -12.73 -9.51 -1.60
N ASN A 44 -12.58 -10.76 -1.11
CA ASN A 44 -13.46 -11.29 -0.08
C ASN A 44 -13.13 -10.69 1.30
N GLU A 45 -14.17 -10.28 2.01
CA GLU A 45 -14.07 -9.62 3.32
C GLU A 45 -14.75 -10.44 4.44
N GLU A 46 -15.69 -11.33 4.07
CA GLU A 46 -16.50 -12.09 5.01
C GLU A 46 -15.67 -13.14 5.77
N ASN A 47 -15.84 -13.19 7.08
CA ASN A 47 -15.27 -14.19 8.00
C ASN A 47 -13.73 -14.26 8.02
N ILE A 48 -13.04 -13.29 7.39
CA ILE A 48 -11.58 -13.33 7.27
C ILE A 48 -10.86 -13.26 8.61
N THR A 49 -11.36 -12.43 9.54
CA THR A 49 -10.78 -12.30 10.89
C THR A 49 -10.98 -13.59 11.68
N GLU A 50 -12.19 -14.13 11.72
CA GLU A 50 -12.49 -15.38 12.45
C GLU A 50 -11.71 -16.57 11.90
N THR A 51 -11.67 -16.71 10.59
CA THR A 51 -10.90 -17.76 9.93
C THR A 51 -9.40 -17.58 10.18
N GLY A 52 -8.90 -16.36 10.11
CA GLY A 52 -7.51 -16.07 10.44
C GLY A 52 -7.16 -16.51 11.87
N LEU A 53 -7.93 -16.08 12.87
CA LEU A 53 -7.74 -16.45 14.27
C LEU A 53 -7.83 -17.96 14.55
N LYS A 54 -8.60 -18.70 13.76
CA LYS A 54 -8.70 -20.17 13.89
C LYS A 54 -7.42 -20.89 13.52
N PHE A 55 -6.62 -20.35 12.60
CA PHE A 55 -5.45 -21.03 12.02
C PHE A 55 -4.12 -20.36 12.35
N VAL A 56 -4.14 -19.11 12.82
CA VAL A 56 -2.96 -18.32 13.19
C VAL A 56 -2.98 -18.05 14.69
N ASN A 57 -1.80 -17.98 15.31
CA ASN A 57 -1.69 -17.60 16.71
C ASN A 57 -2.14 -16.15 16.92
N HIS A 58 -2.86 -15.90 18.03
CA HIS A 58 -3.32 -14.57 18.43
C HIS A 58 -2.19 -13.55 18.64
N ASP A 59 -0.97 -14.01 18.93
CA ASP A 59 0.21 -13.16 19.05
C ASP A 59 0.76 -12.62 17.72
N MET A 60 0.24 -13.13 16.57
CA MET A 60 0.62 -12.59 15.27
C MET A 60 -0.01 -11.22 15.05
N CYS A 61 0.70 -10.37 14.27
CA CYS A 61 0.17 -9.06 13.96
C CYS A 61 -1.08 -9.16 13.07
N TYR A 62 -1.96 -8.18 13.22
CA TYR A 62 -3.27 -8.14 12.59
C TYR A 62 -3.27 -8.37 11.06
N PRO A 63 -2.35 -7.76 10.27
CA PRO A 63 -2.27 -8.07 8.84
C PRO A 63 -2.11 -9.56 8.52
N SER A 64 -1.28 -10.28 9.30
CA SER A 64 -1.09 -11.72 9.11
C SER A 64 -2.37 -12.52 9.36
N VAL A 65 -3.17 -12.13 10.35
CA VAL A 65 -4.46 -12.74 10.64
C VAL A 65 -5.43 -12.53 9.47
N LEU A 66 -5.58 -11.28 9.01
CA LEU A 66 -6.48 -10.94 7.92
C LEU A 66 -6.10 -11.62 6.61
N ILE A 67 -4.83 -11.55 6.22
CA ILE A 67 -4.32 -12.15 4.98
C ILE A 67 -4.51 -13.67 5.00
N THR A 68 -4.18 -14.31 6.12
CA THR A 68 -4.34 -15.78 6.23
C THR A 68 -5.81 -16.17 6.12
N GLY A 69 -6.69 -15.47 6.81
CA GLY A 69 -8.13 -15.72 6.73
C GLY A 69 -8.67 -15.47 5.33
N GLN A 70 -8.28 -14.38 4.69
CA GLN A 70 -8.69 -14.05 3.32
C GLN A 70 -8.29 -15.14 2.31
N MET A 71 -7.05 -15.62 2.41
CA MET A 71 -6.54 -16.69 1.55
C MET A 71 -7.29 -18.00 1.75
N ILE A 72 -7.54 -18.41 3.00
CA ILE A 72 -8.27 -19.65 3.31
C ILE A 72 -9.72 -19.56 2.83
N GLU A 73 -10.40 -18.43 3.09
CA GLU A 73 -11.78 -18.23 2.62
C GLU A 73 -11.88 -18.20 1.09
N ALA A 74 -10.88 -17.62 0.41
CA ALA A 74 -10.82 -17.63 -1.04
C ALA A 74 -10.66 -19.06 -1.59
N ILE A 75 -9.77 -19.87 -1.01
CA ILE A 75 -9.60 -21.29 -1.42
C ILE A 75 -10.90 -22.06 -1.24
N ARG A 76 -11.63 -21.86 -0.15
CA ARG A 76 -12.94 -22.52 0.11
C ARG A 76 -13.99 -22.20 -0.95
N LYS A 77 -13.98 -20.97 -1.46
CA LYS A 77 -14.94 -20.47 -2.47
C LYS A 77 -14.55 -20.84 -3.90
N LEU A 78 -13.27 -21.24 -4.13
CA LEU A 78 -12.78 -21.63 -5.44
C LEU A 78 -13.12 -23.12 -5.74
N ASN A 79 -13.84 -23.34 -6.83
CA ASN A 79 -14.10 -24.70 -7.34
C ASN A 79 -13.01 -25.08 -8.37
N VAL A 80 -11.76 -25.19 -7.89
CA VAL A 80 -10.58 -25.49 -8.71
C VAL A 80 -9.71 -26.49 -7.97
N ASP A 81 -9.00 -27.34 -8.73
CA ASP A 81 -8.03 -28.26 -8.16
C ASP A 81 -6.97 -27.50 -7.32
N GLN A 82 -6.81 -27.93 -6.07
CA GLN A 82 -5.87 -27.33 -5.12
C GLN A 82 -4.43 -27.31 -5.64
N ALA A 83 -4.04 -28.33 -6.42
CA ALA A 83 -2.72 -28.41 -7.03
C ALA A 83 -2.42 -27.27 -8.01
N ARG A 84 -3.46 -26.60 -8.52
CA ARG A 84 -3.34 -25.42 -9.40
C ARG A 84 -3.31 -24.09 -8.67
N ILE A 85 -3.57 -24.06 -7.36
CA ILE A 85 -3.61 -22.83 -6.57
C ILE A 85 -2.21 -22.50 -6.05
N ARG A 86 -1.80 -21.26 -6.23
CA ARG A 86 -0.59 -20.68 -5.65
C ARG A 86 -0.98 -19.44 -4.84
N LEU A 87 -0.42 -19.29 -3.66
CA LEU A 87 -0.61 -18.10 -2.82
C LEU A 87 0.65 -17.24 -2.90
N LEU A 88 0.50 -15.97 -3.23
CA LEU A 88 1.62 -15.04 -3.22
C LEU A 88 1.68 -14.31 -1.87
N MET A 89 2.82 -14.40 -1.20
CA MET A 89 3.04 -13.70 0.05
C MET A 89 4.36 -12.93 0.00
N PRO A 90 4.35 -11.60 0.15
CA PRO A 90 5.59 -10.85 0.32
C PRO A 90 6.23 -11.18 1.66
N ALA A 91 7.55 -11.41 1.66
CA ALA A 91 8.36 -11.53 2.86
C ALA A 91 9.10 -10.22 3.08
N ALA A 92 8.79 -9.51 4.15
CA ALA A 92 9.36 -8.18 4.43
C ALA A 92 10.88 -8.20 4.57
N GLY A 93 11.45 -9.30 5.07
CA GLY A 93 12.91 -9.46 5.18
C GLY A 93 13.58 -8.57 6.23
N ASP A 94 12.82 -7.86 7.05
CA ASP A 94 13.28 -6.98 8.09
C ASP A 94 13.05 -7.56 9.50
N ALA A 95 13.54 -6.90 10.53
CA ALA A 95 13.39 -7.32 11.92
C ALA A 95 11.94 -7.08 12.43
N CYS A 96 10.95 -7.56 11.70
CA CYS A 96 9.54 -7.51 12.10
C CYS A 96 8.86 -8.88 11.91
N ARG A 97 7.64 -9.03 12.41
CA ARG A 97 6.86 -10.28 12.27
C ARG A 97 6.52 -10.60 10.81
N GLY A 98 6.50 -9.60 9.92
CA GLY A 98 6.32 -9.76 8.48
C GLY A 98 7.36 -10.66 7.81
N ALA A 99 8.55 -10.80 8.38
CA ALA A 99 9.57 -11.73 7.91
C ALA A 99 9.14 -13.22 7.96
N ASN A 100 8.16 -13.58 8.81
CA ASN A 100 7.67 -14.95 8.96
C ASN A 100 6.25 -15.18 8.41
N TYR A 101 5.67 -14.23 7.71
CA TYR A 101 4.30 -14.37 7.18
C TYR A 101 4.14 -15.60 6.28
N THR A 102 5.11 -15.85 5.41
CA THR A 102 5.07 -17.01 4.50
C THR A 102 5.05 -18.33 5.25
N GLY A 103 5.90 -18.46 6.29
CA GLY A 103 5.95 -19.68 7.14
C GLY A 103 4.66 -19.87 7.94
N VAL A 104 4.07 -18.79 8.44
CA VAL A 104 2.77 -18.83 9.13
C VAL A 104 1.67 -19.26 8.19
N LEU A 105 1.59 -18.66 7.01
CA LEU A 105 0.57 -18.97 6.00
C LEU A 105 0.66 -20.44 5.53
N ARG A 106 1.87 -20.96 5.28
CA ARG A 106 2.07 -22.39 4.92
C ARG A 106 1.48 -23.32 5.97
N ARG A 107 1.80 -23.08 7.25
CA ARG A 107 1.26 -23.90 8.36
C ARG A 107 -0.26 -23.76 8.49
N ALA A 108 -0.79 -22.57 8.35
CA ALA A 108 -2.22 -22.31 8.47
C ALA A 108 -3.01 -23.00 7.34
N VAL A 109 -2.55 -22.91 6.10
CA VAL A 109 -3.16 -23.53 4.91
C VAL A 109 -3.13 -25.05 5.02
N ALA A 110 -2.00 -25.65 5.42
CA ALA A 110 -1.89 -27.08 5.66
C ALA A 110 -2.84 -27.54 6.80
N LYS A 111 -2.90 -26.82 7.91
CA LYS A 111 -3.83 -27.09 9.03
C LYS A 111 -5.30 -26.96 8.62
N ALA A 112 -5.60 -26.10 7.65
CA ALA A 112 -6.94 -25.96 7.10
C ALA A 112 -7.34 -27.07 6.13
N GLY A 113 -6.45 -28.03 5.82
CA GLY A 113 -6.72 -29.17 4.95
C GLY A 113 -6.30 -28.97 3.49
N TYR A 114 -5.57 -27.90 3.18
CA TYR A 114 -5.16 -27.53 1.81
C TYR A 114 -3.66 -27.78 1.57
N SER A 115 -3.17 -28.98 1.89
CA SER A 115 -1.75 -29.31 1.83
C SER A 115 -1.14 -29.30 0.41
N GLN A 116 -1.96 -29.35 -0.64
CA GLN A 116 -1.52 -29.28 -2.04
C GLN A 116 -1.36 -27.82 -2.53
N VAL A 117 -1.90 -26.86 -1.81
CA VAL A 117 -1.77 -25.43 -2.16
C VAL A 117 -0.36 -24.96 -1.81
N GLN A 118 0.34 -24.40 -2.79
CA GLN A 118 1.71 -23.90 -2.60
C GLN A 118 1.72 -22.43 -2.26
N VAL A 119 2.54 -22.04 -1.26
CA VAL A 119 2.77 -20.65 -0.87
C VAL A 119 4.10 -20.18 -1.44
N LEU A 120 4.04 -19.28 -2.42
CA LEU A 120 5.20 -18.68 -3.06
C LEU A 120 5.60 -17.41 -2.28
N SER A 121 6.86 -17.32 -1.88
CA SER A 121 7.38 -16.10 -1.31
C SER A 121 7.90 -15.14 -2.38
N LEU A 122 7.55 -13.86 -2.25
CA LEU A 122 8.22 -12.79 -2.95
C LEU A 122 9.38 -12.31 -2.05
N ASN A 123 10.52 -12.98 -2.17
CA ASN A 123 11.69 -12.74 -1.33
C ASN A 123 12.82 -12.13 -2.14
N LEU A 124 13.07 -10.84 -1.93
CA LEU A 124 14.16 -10.12 -2.61
C LEU A 124 15.54 -10.39 -1.98
N LYS A 125 15.60 -10.91 -0.76
CA LYS A 125 16.86 -11.13 0.00
C LYS A 125 17.30 -12.59 0.15
N GLY A 126 16.55 -13.55 -0.40
CA GLY A 126 16.90 -14.97 -0.29
C GLY A 126 16.85 -15.56 1.13
N LEU A 127 16.16 -14.91 2.07
CA LEU A 127 16.11 -15.29 3.49
C LEU A 127 15.26 -16.51 3.77
N GLU A 128 14.32 -16.86 2.90
CA GLU A 128 13.45 -18.01 3.05
C GLU A 128 13.91 -19.21 2.21
N LYS A 129 13.99 -20.36 2.86
CA LYS A 129 14.13 -21.66 2.20
C LYS A 129 12.74 -22.19 1.84
N GLY A 130 12.37 -22.18 0.57
CA GLY A 130 11.09 -22.67 0.09
C GLY A 130 10.84 -22.33 -1.36
N GLU A 131 9.66 -22.66 -1.87
CA GLU A 131 9.30 -22.30 -3.24
C GLU A 131 9.18 -20.78 -3.36
N GLN A 132 9.98 -20.22 -4.26
CA GLN A 132 10.03 -18.79 -4.54
C GLN A 132 9.42 -18.51 -5.91
N LEU A 133 8.74 -17.39 -6.04
CA LEU A 133 8.34 -16.87 -7.33
C LEU A 133 9.59 -16.51 -8.14
N LYS A 134 9.74 -17.11 -9.33
CA LYS A 134 10.84 -16.75 -10.24
C LYS A 134 10.61 -15.37 -10.80
N ILE A 135 11.29 -14.36 -10.26
CA ILE A 135 11.19 -12.98 -10.72
C ILE A 135 11.92 -12.83 -12.05
N ARG A 136 11.21 -12.38 -13.07
CA ARG A 136 11.77 -12.07 -14.41
C ARG A 136 11.89 -10.54 -14.56
N PRO A 137 12.85 -10.03 -15.35
CA PRO A 137 13.06 -8.57 -15.50
C PRO A 137 11.81 -7.80 -15.93
N TYR A 138 10.99 -8.36 -16.81
CA TYR A 138 9.74 -7.72 -17.23
C TYR A 138 8.72 -7.56 -16.08
N MET A 139 8.73 -8.46 -15.09
CA MET A 139 7.86 -8.38 -13.92
C MET A 139 8.24 -7.16 -13.06
N VAL A 140 9.53 -6.94 -12.85
CA VAL A 140 10.04 -5.77 -12.13
C VAL A 140 9.69 -4.48 -12.90
N TRP A 141 9.83 -4.51 -14.22
CA TRP A 141 9.49 -3.38 -15.07
C TRP A 141 8.01 -3.03 -15.01
N ARG A 142 7.12 -4.03 -15.13
CA ARG A 142 5.67 -3.84 -14.97
C ARG A 142 5.29 -3.36 -13.57
N ALA A 143 5.94 -3.91 -12.52
CA ALA A 143 5.72 -3.48 -11.15
C ALA A 143 6.08 -2.00 -10.94
N LEU A 144 7.17 -1.51 -11.55
CA LEU A 144 7.54 -0.10 -11.53
C LEU A 144 6.41 0.79 -12.09
N PHE A 145 5.86 0.42 -13.24
CA PHE A 145 4.75 1.17 -13.84
C PHE A 145 3.49 1.13 -12.98
N ALA A 146 3.11 -0.07 -12.51
CA ALA A 146 1.94 -0.25 -11.66
C ALA A 146 2.04 0.55 -10.35
N LEU A 147 3.24 0.63 -9.76
CA LEU A 147 3.51 1.40 -8.56
C LEU A 147 3.18 2.89 -8.76
N PHE A 148 3.76 3.54 -9.76
CA PHE A 148 3.57 4.96 -9.98
C PHE A 148 2.17 5.31 -10.52
N TYR A 149 1.58 4.43 -11.32
CA TYR A 149 0.19 4.60 -11.75
C TYR A 149 -0.79 4.44 -10.58
N GLY A 150 -0.54 3.48 -9.67
CA GLY A 150 -1.31 3.35 -8.44
C GLY A 150 -1.21 4.59 -7.55
N ASP A 151 0.00 5.17 -7.43
CA ASP A 151 0.21 6.39 -6.66
C ASP A 151 -0.61 7.57 -7.19
N ILE A 152 -0.48 7.89 -8.47
CA ILE A 152 -1.20 9.05 -9.03
C ILE A 152 -2.71 8.87 -8.96
N LEU A 153 -3.22 7.66 -9.24
CA LEU A 153 -4.65 7.36 -9.17
C LEU A 153 -5.19 7.44 -7.75
N MET A 154 -4.42 6.97 -6.76
CA MET A 154 -4.78 7.06 -5.34
C MET A 154 -4.79 8.51 -4.85
N LEU A 155 -3.73 9.27 -5.17
CA LEU A 155 -3.62 10.67 -4.75
C LEU A 155 -4.77 11.52 -5.31
N LEU A 156 -5.13 11.32 -6.57
CA LEU A 156 -6.23 12.02 -7.20
C LEU A 156 -7.60 11.59 -6.67
N LEU A 157 -7.79 10.28 -6.45
CA LEU A 157 -9.03 9.75 -5.87
C LEU A 157 -9.33 10.39 -4.51
N HIS A 158 -8.33 10.48 -3.62
CA HIS A 158 -8.49 11.04 -2.29
C HIS A 158 -8.74 12.56 -2.30
N GLN A 159 -8.20 13.28 -3.29
CA GLN A 159 -8.36 14.73 -3.40
C GLN A 159 -9.65 15.16 -4.09
N ILE A 160 -10.24 14.31 -4.94
CA ILE A 160 -11.42 14.69 -5.73
C ILE A 160 -12.71 14.12 -5.16
N ARG A 161 -12.71 12.83 -4.77
CA ARG A 161 -13.93 12.14 -4.31
C ARG A 161 -14.68 12.87 -3.19
N PRO A 162 -14.01 13.47 -2.17
CA PRO A 162 -14.73 14.21 -1.14
C PRO A 162 -15.49 15.44 -1.64
N TYR A 163 -15.10 15.97 -2.81
CA TYR A 163 -15.63 17.20 -3.37
C TYR A 163 -16.52 17.00 -4.59
N GLU A 164 -16.62 15.78 -5.16
CA GLU A 164 -17.38 15.52 -6.39
C GLU A 164 -18.82 16.05 -6.29
N LEU A 165 -19.28 16.70 -7.35
CA LEU A 165 -20.65 17.18 -7.44
C LEU A 165 -21.61 16.04 -7.76
N HIS A 166 -21.22 15.19 -8.70
CA HIS A 166 -21.98 14.01 -9.12
C HIS A 166 -21.40 12.75 -8.48
N GLN A 167 -22.20 12.08 -7.68
CA GLN A 167 -21.79 10.89 -6.93
C GLN A 167 -21.22 9.80 -7.85
N ASN A 168 -20.07 9.24 -7.47
CA ASN A 168 -19.34 8.19 -8.18
C ASN A 168 -18.66 8.62 -9.51
N GLU A 169 -18.64 9.89 -9.86
CA GLU A 169 -17.93 10.37 -11.05
C GLU A 169 -16.42 10.10 -10.93
N THR A 170 -15.85 10.40 -9.77
CA THR A 170 -14.44 10.15 -9.47
C THR A 170 -14.06 8.68 -9.62
N ILE A 171 -14.89 7.77 -9.08
CA ILE A 171 -14.62 6.33 -9.17
C ILE A 171 -14.79 5.81 -10.61
N THR A 172 -15.66 6.42 -11.41
CA THR A 172 -15.84 6.09 -12.83
C THR A 172 -14.59 6.45 -13.63
N VAL A 173 -14.04 7.65 -13.43
CA VAL A 173 -12.78 8.06 -14.07
C VAL A 173 -11.61 7.20 -13.60
N TRP A 174 -11.56 6.85 -12.30
CA TRP A 174 -10.56 5.96 -11.75
C TRP A 174 -10.61 4.57 -12.41
N ARG A 175 -11.79 3.96 -12.53
CA ARG A 175 -12.00 2.65 -13.18
C ARG A 175 -11.58 2.68 -14.65
N LYS A 176 -11.98 3.71 -15.40
CA LYS A 176 -11.55 3.90 -16.78
C LYS A 176 -10.04 3.81 -16.93
N TRP A 177 -9.29 4.48 -16.04
CA TRP A 177 -7.83 4.46 -16.12
C TRP A 177 -7.24 3.14 -15.63
N ILE A 178 -7.83 2.48 -14.64
CA ILE A 178 -7.44 1.12 -14.25
C ILE A 178 -7.57 0.17 -15.44
N ASP A 179 -8.66 0.23 -16.21
CA ASP A 179 -8.88 -0.65 -17.35
C ASP A 179 -7.85 -0.39 -18.47
N ILE A 180 -7.63 0.87 -18.83
CA ILE A 180 -6.63 1.25 -19.86
C ILE A 180 -5.23 0.77 -19.47
N LEU A 181 -4.80 1.07 -18.24
CA LEU A 181 -3.47 0.73 -17.77
C LEU A 181 -3.30 -0.78 -17.53
N SER A 182 -4.34 -1.48 -17.14
CA SER A 182 -4.37 -2.94 -17.01
C SER A 182 -4.10 -3.63 -18.34
N GLU A 183 -4.73 -3.18 -19.41
CA GLU A 183 -4.51 -3.72 -20.75
C GLU A 183 -3.07 -3.48 -21.23
N ASP A 184 -2.51 -2.29 -20.98
CA ASP A 184 -1.13 -2.00 -21.33
C ASP A 184 -0.13 -2.85 -20.53
N LEU A 185 -0.36 -3.01 -19.22
CA LEU A 185 0.47 -3.84 -18.34
C LEU A 185 0.38 -5.33 -18.73
N LYS A 186 -0.83 -5.84 -18.98
CA LYS A 186 -1.09 -7.24 -19.34
C LYS A 186 -0.35 -7.63 -20.61
N HIS A 187 -0.39 -6.76 -21.62
CA HIS A 187 0.19 -7.01 -22.95
C HIS A 187 1.60 -6.43 -23.14
N GLY A 188 2.15 -5.76 -22.13
CA GLY A 188 3.49 -5.14 -22.20
C GLY A 188 3.56 -3.96 -23.19
N ARG A 189 2.42 -3.27 -23.43
CA ARG A 189 2.34 -2.13 -24.34
C ARG A 189 2.58 -0.82 -23.64
N HIS A 190 3.11 0.17 -24.35
CA HIS A 190 3.33 1.55 -23.85
C HIS A 190 4.16 1.66 -22.54
N LEU A 191 4.93 0.62 -22.21
CA LEU A 191 5.77 0.59 -20.99
C LEU A 191 7.11 1.32 -21.23
N THR A 192 7.03 2.61 -21.53
CA THR A 192 8.19 3.51 -21.61
C THR A 192 8.02 4.69 -20.67
N ILE A 193 9.13 5.23 -20.16
CA ILE A 193 9.10 6.41 -19.28
C ILE A 193 8.43 7.61 -19.94
N HIS A 194 8.59 7.76 -21.25
CA HIS A 194 7.92 8.81 -22.03
C HIS A 194 6.39 8.63 -22.01
N ALA A 195 5.91 7.43 -22.32
CA ALA A 195 4.47 7.11 -22.26
C ALA A 195 3.91 7.30 -20.85
N MET A 196 4.64 6.88 -19.81
CA MET A 196 4.24 7.08 -18.42
C MET A 196 4.05 8.57 -18.09
N LYS A 197 5.00 9.42 -18.47
CA LYS A 197 4.88 10.89 -18.26
C LYS A 197 3.67 11.47 -18.98
N LYS A 198 3.39 11.02 -20.21
CA LYS A 198 2.21 11.43 -20.98
C LYS A 198 0.92 10.98 -20.27
N ASN A 199 0.90 9.74 -19.75
CA ASN A 199 -0.25 9.22 -19.03
C ASN A 199 -0.47 9.98 -17.71
N PHE A 200 0.57 10.35 -16.96
CA PHE A 200 0.41 11.19 -15.76
C PHE A 200 -0.31 12.49 -16.05
N MET A 201 0.04 13.15 -17.16
CA MET A 201 -0.63 14.38 -17.59
C MET A 201 -2.09 14.14 -17.95
N ALA A 202 -2.38 13.10 -18.74
CA ALA A 202 -3.73 12.76 -19.16
C ALA A 202 -4.64 12.33 -17.99
N ILE A 203 -4.10 11.53 -17.05
CA ILE A 203 -4.80 11.16 -15.83
C ILE A 203 -5.15 12.41 -15.01
N SER A 204 -4.17 13.29 -14.75
CA SER A 204 -4.40 14.51 -13.98
C SER A 204 -5.43 15.43 -14.65
N GLU A 205 -5.39 15.53 -15.98
CA GLU A 205 -6.35 16.31 -16.76
C GLU A 205 -7.78 15.75 -16.64
N ASP A 206 -7.94 14.42 -16.78
CA ASP A 206 -9.27 13.80 -16.67
C ASP A 206 -9.88 13.99 -15.29
N PHE A 207 -9.08 13.85 -14.21
CA PHE A 207 -9.55 14.12 -12.86
C PHE A 207 -9.82 15.61 -12.61
N PHE A 208 -9.08 16.52 -13.25
CA PHE A 208 -9.32 17.96 -13.16
C PHE A 208 -10.67 18.36 -13.74
N LYS A 209 -11.14 17.68 -14.80
CA LYS A 209 -12.43 17.92 -15.45
C LYS A 209 -13.65 17.52 -14.63
N ILE A 210 -13.47 16.74 -13.54
CA ILE A 210 -14.56 16.37 -12.66
C ILE A 210 -15.08 17.61 -11.95
N GLU A 211 -16.41 17.83 -12.00
CA GLU A 211 -17.05 18.94 -11.33
C GLU A 211 -17.00 18.81 -9.81
N LYS A 212 -16.58 19.87 -9.14
CA LYS A 212 -16.35 19.90 -7.69
C LYS A 212 -17.19 20.95 -7.01
N LYS A 213 -17.66 20.62 -5.81
CA LYS A 213 -18.28 21.58 -4.89
C LYS A 213 -17.22 22.60 -4.45
N ASP A 214 -17.56 23.86 -4.48
CA ASP A 214 -16.70 24.96 -3.96
C ASP A 214 -16.81 25.05 -2.42
N ILE A 215 -16.23 24.06 -1.76
CA ILE A 215 -16.18 23.95 -0.29
C ILE A 215 -14.77 23.63 0.16
N LYS A 216 -14.39 24.09 1.34
CA LYS A 216 -13.11 23.72 1.96
C LYS A 216 -13.36 22.65 3.02
N LYS A 217 -12.71 21.50 2.88
CA LYS A 217 -12.74 20.43 3.86
C LYS A 217 -11.48 20.42 4.72
N GLN A 218 -11.62 19.90 5.93
CA GLN A 218 -10.49 19.67 6.81
C GLN A 218 -9.67 18.49 6.26
N ARG A 219 -8.34 18.69 6.18
CA ARG A 219 -7.42 17.60 5.80
C ARG A 219 -6.98 16.82 7.02
N ILE A 220 -7.01 15.50 6.90
CA ILE A 220 -6.53 14.57 7.92
C ILE A 220 -5.43 13.71 7.29
N GLY A 221 -4.22 13.85 7.82
CA GLY A 221 -3.09 13.02 7.43
C GLY A 221 -3.26 11.58 7.92
N ILE A 222 -2.95 10.60 7.07
CA ILE A 222 -2.90 9.18 7.47
C ILE A 222 -1.48 8.70 7.25
N VAL A 223 -0.81 8.35 8.35
CA VAL A 223 0.55 7.81 8.38
C VAL A 223 0.57 6.50 9.16
N GLY A 224 1.67 5.78 9.10
CA GLY A 224 1.85 4.57 9.91
C GLY A 224 2.18 3.34 9.08
N GLU A 225 1.76 2.16 9.58
CA GLU A 225 2.11 0.87 9.01
C GLU A 225 1.46 0.66 7.63
N LEU A 226 2.23 0.13 6.71
CA LEU A 226 1.91 0.04 5.28
C LEU A 226 0.55 -0.63 5.01
N TYR A 227 0.28 -1.81 5.59
CA TYR A 227 -0.99 -2.52 5.35
C TYR A 227 -2.17 -1.73 5.91
N VAL A 228 -2.05 -1.27 7.15
CA VAL A 228 -3.12 -0.49 7.82
C VAL A 228 -3.35 0.85 7.13
N LYS A 229 -2.32 1.46 6.59
CA LYS A 229 -2.43 2.74 5.89
C LYS A 229 -3.16 2.63 4.55
N TYR A 230 -2.89 1.59 3.75
CA TYR A 230 -3.33 1.51 2.36
C TYR A 230 -4.43 0.48 2.08
N CYS A 231 -4.77 -0.38 3.05
CA CYS A 231 -5.77 -1.42 2.89
C CYS A 231 -7.01 -1.14 3.75
N HIS A 232 -8.16 -1.04 3.10
CA HIS A 232 -9.44 -0.82 3.78
C HIS A 232 -9.80 -1.92 4.79
N LEU A 233 -9.36 -3.16 4.56
CA LEU A 233 -9.54 -4.27 5.50
C LEU A 233 -8.75 -4.04 6.79
N GLY A 234 -7.53 -3.52 6.66
CA GLY A 234 -6.63 -3.27 7.78
C GLY A 234 -7.03 -2.09 8.66
N ASN A 235 -7.74 -1.11 8.10
CA ASN A 235 -8.13 0.13 8.79
C ASN A 235 -9.65 0.32 8.92
N TRP A 236 -10.44 -0.74 8.63
CA TRP A 236 -11.91 -0.71 8.68
C TRP A 236 -12.55 0.39 7.84
N ASN A 237 -12.02 0.66 6.64
CA ASN A 237 -12.49 1.75 5.76
C ASN A 237 -12.31 3.17 6.35
N MET A 238 -11.21 3.43 7.02
CA MET A 238 -10.94 4.72 7.68
C MET A 238 -11.03 5.91 6.71
N ILE A 239 -10.54 5.76 5.48
CA ILE A 239 -10.61 6.83 4.47
C ILE A 239 -12.06 7.21 4.18
N ARG A 240 -12.94 6.21 4.00
CA ARG A 240 -14.38 6.47 3.78
C ARG A 240 -15.03 7.10 5.00
N TYR A 241 -14.66 6.63 6.20
CA TYR A 241 -15.15 7.25 7.43
C TYR A 241 -14.79 8.74 7.50
N LEU A 242 -13.55 9.11 7.18
CA LEU A 242 -13.12 10.52 7.15
C LEU A 242 -13.92 11.34 6.12
N GLU A 243 -14.17 10.79 4.93
CA GLU A 243 -14.98 11.42 3.89
C GLU A 243 -16.43 11.63 4.34
N ASP A 244 -17.02 10.63 5.02
CA ASP A 244 -18.37 10.69 5.58
C ASP A 244 -18.47 11.74 6.70
N GLN A 245 -17.37 11.99 7.45
CA GLN A 245 -17.26 13.08 8.43
C GLN A 245 -16.94 14.44 7.77
N GLY A 246 -16.99 14.55 6.45
CA GLY A 246 -16.75 15.78 5.73
C GLY A 246 -15.28 16.19 5.63
N CYS A 247 -14.35 15.28 5.87
CA CYS A 247 -12.92 15.50 5.77
C CYS A 247 -12.34 15.06 4.42
N GLU A 248 -11.11 15.49 4.16
CA GLU A 248 -10.27 15.01 3.06
C GLU A 248 -9.10 14.24 3.66
N SER A 249 -8.84 13.01 3.16
CA SER A 249 -7.69 12.21 3.59
C SER A 249 -6.43 12.62 2.81
N PHE A 250 -5.32 12.79 3.52
CA PHE A 250 -4.01 13.11 2.96
C PHE A 250 -3.01 11.98 3.26
N THR A 251 -2.58 11.28 2.23
CA THR A 251 -1.57 10.21 2.33
C THR A 251 -0.52 10.39 1.25
N ASN A 252 0.68 9.86 1.45
CA ASN A 252 1.66 9.75 0.38
C ASN A 252 1.43 8.51 -0.49
N GLY A 253 2.12 8.46 -1.64
CA GLY A 253 2.15 7.28 -2.50
C GLY A 253 3.09 6.18 -1.98
N LEU A 254 2.91 4.97 -2.47
CA LEU A 254 3.73 3.80 -2.15
C LEU A 254 5.17 3.96 -2.68
N SER A 255 5.40 4.78 -3.72
CA SER A 255 6.75 5.05 -4.24
C SER A 255 7.67 5.70 -3.21
N TRP A 256 7.14 6.50 -2.27
CA TRP A 256 7.93 7.02 -1.14
C TRP A 256 8.45 5.90 -0.25
N TYR A 257 7.62 4.91 0.05
CA TYR A 257 8.04 3.73 0.81
C TYR A 257 9.08 2.90 0.04
N ALA A 258 8.88 2.69 -1.26
CA ALA A 258 9.84 1.97 -2.09
C ALA A 258 11.20 2.66 -2.15
N MET A 259 11.21 4.00 -2.22
CA MET A 259 12.46 4.79 -2.18
C MET A 259 13.09 4.77 -0.78
N TYR A 260 12.30 4.87 0.28
CA TYR A 260 12.75 4.70 1.66
C TYR A 260 13.41 3.32 1.86
N TYR A 261 12.80 2.26 1.35
CA TYR A 261 13.34 0.90 1.43
C TYR A 261 14.70 0.81 0.73
N MET A 262 14.84 1.34 -0.49
CA MET A 262 16.11 1.37 -1.21
C MET A 262 17.18 2.20 -0.47
N ASP A 263 16.81 3.36 0.04
CA ASP A 263 17.72 4.26 0.79
C ASP A 263 18.23 3.61 2.08
N SER A 264 17.36 2.97 2.84
CA SER A 264 17.70 2.27 4.08
C SER A 264 18.60 1.06 3.85
N HIS A 265 18.37 0.30 2.79
CA HIS A 265 19.19 -0.86 2.45
C HIS A 265 20.52 -0.48 1.83
N MET A 266 20.59 0.62 1.09
CA MET A 266 21.84 1.15 0.54
C MET A 266 22.88 1.39 1.63
N MET A 267 22.47 1.85 2.81
CA MET A 267 23.36 2.09 3.95
C MET A 267 23.96 0.82 4.57
N GLN A 268 23.31 -0.34 4.36
CA GLN A 268 23.69 -1.63 4.95
C GLN A 268 24.35 -2.59 3.94
N SER A 269 24.34 -2.24 2.66
CA SER A 269 24.75 -3.10 1.55
C SER A 269 26.21 -2.93 1.17
N GLY A 270 26.78 -3.95 0.51
CA GLY A 270 28.12 -3.86 -0.10
C GLY A 270 28.16 -2.88 -1.28
N ARG A 271 29.37 -2.53 -1.74
CA ARG A 271 29.57 -1.49 -2.79
C ARG A 271 28.74 -1.71 -4.06
N LEU A 272 28.67 -2.95 -4.57
CA LEU A 272 27.94 -3.24 -5.81
C LEU A 272 26.42 -3.05 -5.65
N GLU A 273 25.87 -3.57 -4.56
CA GLU A 273 24.45 -3.42 -4.25
C GLU A 273 24.08 -1.96 -4.00
N SER A 274 24.95 -1.20 -3.31
CA SER A 274 24.74 0.24 -3.09
C SER A 274 24.66 1.02 -4.39
N VAL A 275 25.46 0.68 -5.41
CA VAL A 275 25.37 1.28 -6.74
C VAL A 275 24.03 0.99 -7.40
N LEU A 276 23.52 -0.25 -7.28
CA LEU A 276 22.21 -0.62 -7.84
C LEU A 276 21.07 0.13 -7.14
N TYR A 277 21.11 0.24 -5.80
CA TYR A 277 20.12 1.03 -5.05
C TYR A 277 20.18 2.52 -5.43
N CYS A 278 21.38 3.09 -5.59
CA CYS A 278 21.56 4.48 -6.02
C CYS A 278 20.99 4.72 -7.42
N ALA A 279 21.21 3.79 -8.37
CA ALA A 279 20.64 3.86 -9.71
C ALA A 279 19.10 3.77 -9.66
N GLY A 280 18.55 2.84 -8.85
CA GLY A 280 17.12 2.72 -8.59
C GLY A 280 16.51 4.01 -8.06
N LEU A 281 17.10 4.57 -6.99
CA LEU A 281 16.67 5.85 -6.40
C LEU A 281 16.68 7.00 -7.42
N SER A 282 17.69 7.04 -8.30
CA SER A 282 17.77 8.05 -9.37
C SER A 282 16.62 7.91 -10.38
N ILE A 283 16.31 6.68 -10.82
CA ILE A 283 15.22 6.41 -11.75
C ILE A 283 13.87 6.75 -11.10
N PHE A 284 13.62 6.23 -9.90
CA PHE A 284 12.39 6.50 -9.14
C PHE A 284 12.20 8.00 -8.91
N GLY A 285 13.26 8.71 -8.50
CA GLY A 285 13.19 10.16 -8.26
C GLY A 285 12.85 10.97 -9.50
N LYS A 286 13.34 10.57 -10.70
CA LYS A 286 12.95 11.21 -11.97
C LYS A 286 11.49 10.98 -12.33
N ILE A 287 10.98 9.76 -12.09
CA ILE A 287 9.59 9.42 -12.35
C ILE A 287 8.68 10.14 -11.35
N GLN A 288 9.04 10.12 -10.06
CA GLN A 288 8.29 10.79 -8.99
C GLN A 288 8.16 12.30 -9.24
N LYS A 289 9.26 12.98 -9.61
CA LYS A 289 9.22 14.40 -9.98
C LYS A 289 8.32 14.67 -11.16
N ALA A 290 8.27 13.78 -12.17
CA ALA A 290 7.37 13.92 -13.30
C ALA A 290 5.91 13.72 -12.91
N MET A 291 5.61 12.79 -12.00
CA MET A 291 4.28 12.58 -11.44
C MET A 291 3.81 13.79 -10.63
N ILE A 292 4.66 14.29 -9.72
CA ILE A 292 4.37 15.49 -8.92
C ILE A 292 4.12 16.71 -9.82
N HIS A 293 4.95 16.90 -10.86
CA HIS A 293 4.75 17.98 -11.83
C HIS A 293 3.39 17.88 -12.54
N ALA A 294 2.98 16.67 -12.93
CA ALA A 294 1.67 16.47 -13.57
C ALA A 294 0.51 16.81 -12.62
N LEU A 295 0.61 16.42 -11.35
CA LEU A 295 -0.37 16.80 -10.32
C LEU A 295 -0.45 18.33 -10.14
N GLN A 296 0.70 18.96 -9.91
CA GLN A 296 0.79 20.39 -9.64
C GLN A 296 0.29 21.26 -10.80
N LYS A 297 0.51 20.82 -12.05
CA LYS A 297 0.02 21.55 -13.23
C LYS A 297 -1.49 21.73 -13.23
N TYR A 298 -2.24 20.81 -12.66
CA TYR A 298 -3.70 20.87 -12.54
C TYR A 298 -4.18 21.28 -11.14
N GLY A 299 -3.28 21.81 -10.30
CA GLY A 299 -3.62 22.30 -8.95
C GLY A 299 -3.77 21.22 -7.88
N PHE A 300 -3.39 19.97 -8.19
CA PHE A 300 -3.32 18.89 -7.21
C PHE A 300 -2.01 18.94 -6.44
N TYR A 301 -1.98 18.29 -5.28
CA TYR A 301 -0.82 18.28 -4.41
C TYR A 301 -0.39 16.85 -4.05
N SER A 302 0.79 16.75 -3.49
CA SER A 302 1.37 15.54 -2.90
C SER A 302 2.40 15.97 -1.86
N LEU A 303 2.93 15.04 -1.09
CA LEU A 303 4.16 15.31 -0.37
C LEU A 303 5.28 15.69 -1.35
N GLU A 304 6.28 16.39 -0.85
CA GLU A 304 7.50 16.71 -1.59
C GLU A 304 8.18 15.45 -2.13
N CYS A 305 8.99 15.58 -3.18
CA CYS A 305 9.72 14.43 -3.69
C CYS A 305 10.62 13.84 -2.57
N PHE A 306 10.84 12.54 -2.59
CA PHE A 306 11.48 11.79 -1.51
C PHE A 306 12.77 12.44 -0.97
N GLN A 307 13.64 12.91 -1.85
CA GLN A 307 14.90 13.55 -1.43
C GLN A 307 14.66 14.83 -0.63
N LYS A 308 13.70 15.66 -1.06
CA LYS A 308 13.37 16.90 -0.35
C LYS A 308 12.67 16.60 0.97
N LEU A 309 11.71 15.64 0.98
CA LEU A 309 11.07 15.17 2.19
C LEU A 309 12.10 14.65 3.22
N LYS A 310 13.09 13.88 2.77
CA LYS A 310 14.18 13.40 3.63
C LYS A 310 14.97 14.56 4.23
N GLN A 311 15.34 15.58 3.44
CA GLN A 311 16.05 16.78 3.92
C GLN A 311 15.22 17.56 4.94
N GLU A 312 13.93 17.74 4.69
CA GLU A 312 13.02 18.45 5.61
C GLU A 312 12.83 17.69 6.92
N ALA A 313 12.87 16.36 6.89
CA ALA A 313 12.73 15.51 8.07
C ALA A 313 14.00 15.41 8.92
N GLU A 314 15.18 15.73 8.39
CA GLU A 314 16.48 15.55 9.08
C GLU A 314 16.54 16.19 10.49
N PRO A 315 15.99 17.39 10.76
CA PRO A 315 16.00 17.97 12.11
C PRO A 315 15.07 17.27 13.11
N PHE A 316 14.18 16.41 12.63
CA PHE A 316 13.10 15.82 13.41
C PHE A 316 13.29 14.34 13.70
N VAL A 317 13.92 13.59 12.77
CA VAL A 317 14.05 12.13 12.84
C VAL A 317 15.48 11.71 12.60
N SER A 318 15.89 10.58 13.18
CA SER A 318 17.17 9.97 12.88
C SER A 318 17.00 8.90 11.80
N PHE A 319 17.78 8.98 10.73
CA PHE A 319 17.76 8.00 9.64
C PHE A 319 18.34 6.63 10.00
N HIS A 320 18.89 6.48 11.20
CA HIS A 320 19.26 5.18 11.76
C HIS A 320 18.04 4.35 12.20
N PHE A 321 16.87 4.97 12.37
CA PHE A 321 15.61 4.27 12.61
C PHE A 321 15.02 3.76 11.29
N ASN A 322 15.59 2.71 10.74
CA ASN A 322 15.29 2.20 9.40
C ASN A 322 14.71 0.78 9.37
N LEU A 323 14.03 0.37 10.47
CA LEU A 323 13.32 -0.91 10.54
C LEU A 323 11.84 -0.73 10.14
N GLY A 324 11.34 -1.62 9.30
CA GLY A 324 9.97 -1.55 8.78
C GLY A 324 9.69 -0.20 8.12
N ASP A 325 8.66 0.53 8.58
CA ASP A 325 8.34 1.87 8.09
C ASP A 325 9.30 2.96 8.61
N GLY A 326 10.03 2.69 9.66
CA GLY A 326 11.15 3.44 10.20
C GLY A 326 10.96 4.95 10.30
N TRP A 327 12.01 5.69 9.90
CA TRP A 327 12.00 7.16 9.93
C TRP A 327 11.00 7.79 8.96
N LEU A 328 10.51 7.02 7.96
CA LEU A 328 9.54 7.53 6.99
C LEU A 328 8.27 8.02 7.67
N ILE A 329 7.79 7.34 8.73
CA ILE A 329 6.60 7.77 9.48
C ILE A 329 6.75 9.20 9.99
N GLY A 330 7.90 9.51 10.61
CA GLY A 330 8.17 10.86 11.09
C GLY A 330 8.31 11.88 9.97
N ALA A 331 8.94 11.49 8.85
CA ALA A 331 9.06 12.35 7.67
C ALA A 331 7.70 12.66 7.04
N GLU A 332 6.80 11.69 6.98
CA GLU A 332 5.43 11.90 6.50
C GLU A 332 4.66 12.90 7.38
N ILE A 333 4.83 12.83 8.71
CA ILE A 333 4.23 13.79 9.65
C ILE A 333 4.75 15.21 9.39
N VAL A 334 6.06 15.38 9.23
CA VAL A 334 6.68 16.67 8.89
C VAL A 334 6.16 17.18 7.55
N GLY A 335 6.09 16.31 6.55
CA GLY A 335 5.57 16.66 5.23
C GLY A 335 4.09 17.03 5.26
N CYS A 336 3.25 16.36 6.05
CA CYS A 336 1.85 16.73 6.25
C CYS A 336 1.72 18.16 6.80
N GLU A 337 2.47 18.49 7.85
CA GLU A 337 2.43 19.84 8.44
C GLU A 337 2.90 20.92 7.46
N ALA A 338 3.95 20.65 6.68
CA ALA A 338 4.42 21.57 5.63
C ALA A 338 3.34 21.88 4.57
N HIS A 339 2.34 21.01 4.42
CA HIS A 339 1.18 21.18 3.54
C HIS A 339 -0.10 21.63 4.29
N ASN A 340 0.04 22.20 5.50
CA ASN A 340 -1.09 22.63 6.34
C ASN A 340 -2.08 21.50 6.67
N CYS A 341 -1.58 20.25 6.75
CA CYS A 341 -2.32 19.09 7.22
C CYS A 341 -1.86 18.80 8.66
N ASN A 342 -2.44 19.53 9.63
CA ASN A 342 -1.97 19.53 11.01
C ASN A 342 -2.63 18.45 11.87
N LYS A 343 -3.65 17.76 11.39
CA LYS A 343 -4.33 16.69 12.09
C LYS A 343 -3.94 15.35 11.45
N ILE A 344 -3.35 14.46 12.24
CA ILE A 344 -2.70 13.26 11.74
C ILE A 344 -3.17 12.04 12.53
N VAL A 345 -3.69 11.05 11.81
CA VAL A 345 -3.95 9.71 12.31
C VAL A 345 -2.74 8.85 12.01
N ALA A 346 -2.06 8.38 13.05
CA ALA A 346 -0.98 7.42 12.94
C ALA A 346 -1.55 6.02 13.22
N ALA A 347 -1.79 5.26 12.16
CA ALA A 347 -2.47 3.97 12.19
C ALA A 347 -1.48 2.80 12.13
N GLN A 348 -1.66 1.82 13.01
CA GLN A 348 -0.74 0.70 13.13
C GLN A 348 -1.42 -0.56 13.69
N PRO A 349 -0.90 -1.76 13.39
CA PRO A 349 -1.32 -2.96 14.11
C PRO A 349 -0.87 -2.89 15.57
N PHE A 350 -1.70 -3.37 16.49
CA PHE A 350 -1.29 -3.50 17.88
C PHE A 350 -0.02 -4.37 18.00
N GLY A 351 0.94 -3.91 18.78
CA GLY A 351 2.22 -4.61 18.95
C GLY A 351 3.16 -4.58 17.75
N CYS A 352 2.92 -3.73 16.76
CA CYS A 352 3.84 -3.51 15.65
C CYS A 352 5.13 -2.86 16.16
N MET A 353 6.24 -3.62 16.21
CA MET A 353 7.50 -3.14 16.79
C MET A 353 8.05 -1.91 16.06
N PRO A 354 8.21 -1.89 14.71
CA PRO A 354 8.73 -0.72 14.02
C PRO A 354 7.90 0.53 14.29
N ASN A 355 6.58 0.42 14.22
CA ASN A 355 5.69 1.56 14.43
C ASN A 355 5.65 2.05 15.89
N HIS A 356 5.80 1.16 16.87
CA HIS A 356 5.91 1.56 18.26
C HIS A 356 7.24 2.29 18.54
N CYS A 357 8.37 1.77 18.01
CA CYS A 357 9.69 2.37 18.22
C CYS A 357 9.89 3.63 17.39
N CYS A 358 9.70 3.53 16.06
CA CYS A 358 10.02 4.59 15.10
C CYS A 358 8.86 5.56 14.85
N GLY A 359 7.65 5.21 15.25
CA GLY A 359 6.45 6.06 15.17
C GLY A 359 6.08 6.58 16.56
N ARG A 360 5.35 5.77 17.35
CA ARG A 360 4.80 6.19 18.65
C ARG A 360 5.86 6.75 19.59
N GLY A 361 7.06 6.19 19.61
CA GLY A 361 8.18 6.71 20.44
C GLY A 361 8.62 8.13 20.04
N LEU A 362 8.41 8.54 18.79
CA LEU A 362 8.78 9.87 18.29
C LEU A 362 7.66 10.91 18.41
N TYR A 363 6.38 10.52 18.50
CA TYR A 363 5.27 11.47 18.44
C TYR A 363 5.34 12.57 19.48
N PRO A 364 5.71 12.33 20.77
CA PRO A 364 5.85 13.41 21.75
C PRO A 364 6.95 14.41 21.39
N SER A 365 8.03 13.94 20.75
CA SER A 365 9.12 14.82 20.28
C SER A 365 8.68 15.64 19.07
N LEU A 366 7.98 15.02 18.11
CA LEU A 366 7.43 15.70 16.95
C LEU A 366 6.42 16.75 17.35
N GLN A 367 5.47 16.46 18.24
CA GLN A 367 4.47 17.43 18.71
C GLN A 367 5.10 18.65 19.41
N ARG A 368 6.22 18.49 20.12
CA ARG A 368 6.95 19.64 20.70
C ARG A 368 7.61 20.52 19.66
N LYS A 369 8.08 19.93 18.55
CA LYS A 369 8.75 20.64 17.45
C LYS A 369 7.76 21.18 16.42
N LEU A 370 6.58 20.59 16.32
CA LEU A 370 5.49 20.90 15.41
C LEU A 370 4.25 21.29 16.25
N PRO A 371 4.21 22.49 16.83
CA PRO A 371 3.23 22.83 17.86
C PRO A 371 1.79 22.93 17.35
N GLN A 372 1.58 23.05 16.05
CA GLN A 372 0.24 23.02 15.44
C GLN A 372 -0.21 21.59 15.08
N GLY A 373 0.69 20.61 15.15
CA GLY A 373 0.43 19.22 14.80
C GLY A 373 -0.33 18.48 15.91
N HIS A 374 -1.46 17.89 15.58
CA HIS A 374 -2.22 16.99 16.44
C HIS A 374 -2.08 15.55 15.94
N ILE A 375 -1.33 14.72 16.64
CA ILE A 375 -1.08 13.33 16.27
C ILE A 375 -1.89 12.42 17.18
N VAL A 376 -2.80 11.65 16.60
CA VAL A 376 -3.54 10.59 17.29
C VAL A 376 -3.08 9.24 16.78
N SER A 377 -2.49 8.44 17.66
CA SER A 377 -2.12 7.06 17.35
C SER A 377 -3.31 6.13 17.57
N VAL A 378 -3.61 5.31 16.57
CA VAL A 378 -4.66 4.29 16.64
C VAL A 378 -4.06 2.91 16.38
N ASP A 379 -4.39 1.98 17.26
CA ASP A 379 -4.00 0.58 17.11
C ASP A 379 -5.19 -0.21 16.57
N VAL A 380 -4.94 -1.02 15.55
CA VAL A 380 -5.91 -1.98 15.02
C VAL A 380 -5.50 -3.40 15.38
N ASP A 381 -6.48 -4.21 15.72
CA ASP A 381 -6.27 -5.60 16.17
C ASP A 381 -7.53 -6.44 15.91
N ALA A 382 -7.35 -7.75 15.85
CA ALA A 382 -8.45 -8.70 15.65
C ALA A 382 -9.50 -8.68 16.79
N SER A 383 -9.08 -8.33 18.01
CA SER A 383 -9.94 -8.14 19.19
C SER A 383 -10.40 -6.69 19.37
N GLY A 384 -9.89 -5.77 18.54
CA GLY A 384 -10.14 -4.35 18.64
C GLY A 384 -11.56 -3.96 18.25
N SER A 385 -12.03 -2.85 18.80
CA SER A 385 -13.32 -2.26 18.46
C SER A 385 -13.15 -1.18 17.39
N LYS A 386 -13.76 -1.37 16.23
CA LYS A 386 -13.87 -0.35 15.19
C LYS A 386 -14.39 0.98 15.77
N MET A 387 -15.40 0.91 16.64
CA MET A 387 -16.00 2.08 17.28
C MET A 387 -14.98 2.86 18.13
N ASN A 388 -14.12 2.17 18.88
CA ASN A 388 -13.11 2.84 19.70
C ASN A 388 -12.08 3.59 18.84
N VAL A 389 -11.68 3.02 17.70
CA VAL A 389 -10.79 3.69 16.75
C VAL A 389 -11.48 4.91 16.15
N TYR A 390 -12.72 4.76 15.70
CA TYR A 390 -13.49 5.85 15.12
C TYR A 390 -13.73 6.98 16.12
N ASN A 391 -14.04 6.69 17.38
CA ASN A 391 -14.19 7.70 18.42
C ASN A 391 -12.90 8.50 18.63
N ARG A 392 -11.74 7.85 18.60
CA ARG A 392 -10.44 8.56 18.70
C ARG A 392 -10.15 9.43 17.49
N VAL A 393 -10.50 8.96 16.30
CA VAL A 393 -10.39 9.75 15.06
C VAL A 393 -11.37 10.93 15.09
N GLN A 394 -12.60 10.71 15.60
CA GLN A 394 -13.57 11.79 15.76
C GLN A 394 -13.08 12.87 16.73
N MET A 395 -12.48 12.47 17.85
CA MET A 395 -11.86 13.45 18.78
C MET A 395 -10.79 14.31 18.08
N LEU A 396 -10.00 13.71 17.17
CA LEU A 396 -9.03 14.47 16.38
C LEU A 396 -9.72 15.44 15.40
N ILE A 397 -10.79 15.01 14.74
CA ILE A 397 -11.56 15.85 13.82
C ILE A 397 -12.12 17.07 14.58
N ASP A 398 -12.67 16.86 15.76
CA ASP A 398 -13.33 17.89 16.58
C ASP A 398 -12.35 18.79 17.37
N CYS A 399 -11.09 18.40 17.48
CA CYS A 399 -10.05 19.21 18.11
C CYS A 399 -9.92 20.55 17.34
N LYS A 400 -9.89 21.69 18.09
CA LYS A 400 -9.77 23.02 17.49
C LYS A 400 -8.32 23.39 17.24
#